data_94619c08c21b12a50d8091e34c316f4a
#
_entry.id   94619c08c21b12a50d8091e34c316f4a
#
_cell.length_a   1.000
_cell.length_b   1.000
_cell.length_c   1.000
_cell.angle_alpha   90.00
_cell.angle_beta   90.00
_cell.angle_gamma   90.00
#
_symmetry.space_group_name_H-M   'P 1'
#
loop_
_entity.id
_entity.type
_entity.pdbx_description
1 polymer ?
#
loop_
_entity_poly.entity_id
_entity_poly.type
_entity_poly.pdbx_seq_one_letter_code
_entity_poly.pdbx_strand_id
1 'polypeptide(L)'
;ATDDDRIRQAVEAFGGKVVMTSPLHKSGTDRCREAADIVGGDFDVVINIQGDEPFIQPSQLQAIKACFDEPGTQIATLVKPFTPADGWEALQNPNSPKVVVNQRMEALYFSRSVIPYCRGKEQSEWLSNHTYYKHIGLYAYTLPTLQAITRLPQSSLELAESLEQLRWLENGYTIRVGISQVETIGIDTSEDLQRAELFLNQLQSTRS
;
A
#
# COMPACT_ATOMS: atom_id res chain seq x y z
N ALA A 1 -7.31 14.32 2.15
CA ALA A 1 -7.61 14.35 3.59
C ALA A 1 -6.38 14.81 4.37
N THR A 2 -6.48 15.83 5.20
CA THR A 2 -5.35 16.39 5.97
C THR A 2 -5.84 17.06 7.23
N ASP A 3 -4.97 17.22 8.22
CA ASP A 3 -5.15 18.02 9.42
C ASP A 3 -4.26 19.29 9.43
N ASP A 4 -3.52 19.54 8.34
CA ASP A 4 -2.59 20.66 8.23
C ASP A 4 -3.11 21.72 7.25
N ASP A 5 -3.26 22.96 7.74
CA ASP A 5 -3.73 24.10 6.94
C ASP A 5 -2.79 24.47 5.78
N ARG A 6 -1.48 24.19 5.89
CA ARG A 6 -0.52 24.43 4.80
C ARG A 6 -0.80 23.49 3.62
N ILE A 7 -1.10 22.23 3.93
CA ILE A 7 -1.47 21.23 2.91
C ILE A 7 -2.81 21.62 2.29
N ARG A 8 -3.81 22.05 3.11
CA ARG A 8 -5.10 22.53 2.61
C ARG A 8 -4.91 23.66 1.61
N GLN A 9 -4.17 24.70 1.99
CA GLN A 9 -3.91 25.85 1.12
C GLN A 9 -3.19 25.46 -0.18
N ALA A 10 -2.19 24.56 -0.09
CA ALA A 10 -1.47 24.08 -1.26
C ALA A 10 -2.39 23.32 -2.22
N VAL A 11 -3.28 22.46 -1.71
CA VAL A 11 -4.24 21.69 -2.52
C VAL A 11 -5.27 22.62 -3.18
N GLU A 12 -5.81 23.59 -2.44
CA GLU A 12 -6.76 24.58 -2.97
C GLU A 12 -6.12 25.46 -4.04
N ALA A 13 -4.82 25.80 -3.91
CA ALA A 13 -4.10 26.65 -4.85
C ALA A 13 -4.00 26.06 -6.27
N PHE A 14 -3.96 24.72 -6.41
CA PHE A 14 -4.01 24.06 -7.71
C PHE A 14 -5.40 23.55 -8.11
N GLY A 15 -6.45 23.93 -7.34
CA GLY A 15 -7.85 23.56 -7.62
C GLY A 15 -8.21 22.13 -7.18
N GLY A 16 -7.40 21.52 -6.33
CA GLY A 16 -7.69 20.21 -5.74
C GLY A 16 -8.81 20.28 -4.70
N LYS A 17 -9.45 19.14 -4.45
CA LYS A 17 -10.44 19.00 -3.37
C LYS A 17 -9.74 18.58 -2.10
N VAL A 18 -10.08 19.20 -0.97
CA VAL A 18 -9.50 18.91 0.33
C VAL A 18 -10.59 18.74 1.38
N VAL A 19 -10.35 17.81 2.30
CA VAL A 19 -11.17 17.59 3.49
C VAL A 19 -10.27 17.70 4.72
N MET A 20 -10.66 18.58 5.64
CA MET A 20 -9.99 18.67 6.94
C MET A 20 -10.50 17.55 7.85
N THR A 21 -9.56 16.82 8.44
CA THR A 21 -9.82 15.66 9.29
C THR A 21 -9.14 15.84 10.65
N SER A 22 -9.52 15.04 11.64
CA SER A 22 -8.97 15.10 12.98
C SER A 22 -7.44 14.89 13.01
N PRO A 23 -6.68 15.66 13.79
CA PRO A 23 -5.26 15.41 14.04
C PRO A 23 -5.01 14.21 14.96
N LEU A 24 -6.05 13.60 15.51
CA LEU A 24 -5.95 12.48 16.46
C LEU A 24 -5.88 11.13 15.80
N HIS A 25 -6.00 11.06 14.46
CA HIS A 25 -5.88 9.79 13.74
C HIS A 25 -4.48 9.19 13.87
N LYS A 26 -4.45 7.88 14.14
CA LYS A 26 -3.21 7.11 14.30
C LYS A 26 -2.73 6.47 13.00
N SER A 27 -3.62 6.38 12.00
CA SER A 27 -3.30 5.77 10.70
C SER A 27 -3.95 6.53 9.54
N GLY A 28 -3.40 6.32 8.33
CA GLY A 28 -4.01 6.82 7.10
C GLY A 28 -5.38 6.18 6.83
N THR A 29 -5.59 4.96 7.28
CA THR A 29 -6.86 4.23 7.16
C THR A 29 -7.98 4.91 7.97
N ASP A 30 -7.69 5.31 9.22
CA ASP A 30 -8.63 6.06 10.06
C ASP A 30 -8.99 7.41 9.44
N ARG A 31 -7.99 8.10 8.89
CA ARG A 31 -8.16 9.39 8.20
C ARG A 31 -9.01 9.24 6.95
N CYS A 32 -8.77 8.21 6.15
CA CYS A 32 -9.59 7.92 4.96
C CYS A 32 -11.05 7.64 5.31
N ARG A 33 -11.32 6.93 6.40
CA ARG A 33 -12.69 6.69 6.87
C ARG A 33 -13.39 7.99 7.23
N GLU A 34 -12.78 8.85 8.04
CA GLU A 34 -13.37 10.15 8.40
C GLU A 34 -13.60 11.02 7.16
N ALA A 35 -12.63 11.06 6.24
CA ALA A 35 -12.77 11.80 5.00
C ALA A 35 -13.94 11.28 4.15
N ALA A 36 -14.11 9.96 4.04
CA ALA A 36 -15.23 9.37 3.32
C ALA A 36 -16.59 9.70 3.98
N ASP A 37 -16.65 9.66 5.31
CA ASP A 37 -17.86 10.02 6.09
C ASP A 37 -18.22 11.52 5.89
N ILE A 38 -17.24 12.43 5.88
CA ILE A 38 -17.45 13.88 5.67
C ILE A 38 -17.89 14.18 4.24
N VAL A 39 -17.22 13.60 3.25
CA VAL A 39 -17.55 13.80 1.83
C VAL A 39 -18.94 13.29 1.52
N GLY A 40 -19.34 12.20 2.16
CA GLY A 40 -20.60 11.53 1.92
C GLY A 40 -20.72 10.99 0.50
N GLY A 41 -21.75 10.23 0.22
CA GLY A 41 -22.02 9.67 -1.10
C GLY A 41 -21.99 8.15 -1.12
N ASP A 42 -22.48 7.59 -2.22
CA ASP A 42 -22.49 6.14 -2.49
C ASP A 42 -21.16 5.72 -3.15
N PHE A 43 -20.16 5.50 -2.34
CA PHE A 43 -18.88 4.98 -2.82
C PHE A 43 -18.85 3.45 -2.69
N ASP A 44 -18.64 2.75 -3.82
CA ASP A 44 -18.41 1.31 -3.80
C ASP A 44 -17.06 0.99 -3.15
N VAL A 45 -16.02 1.77 -3.51
CA VAL A 45 -14.64 1.54 -3.10
C VAL A 45 -13.95 2.86 -2.72
N VAL A 46 -13.20 2.84 -1.63
CA VAL A 46 -12.31 3.91 -1.20
C VAL A 46 -10.86 3.45 -1.39
N ILE A 47 -10.07 4.19 -2.15
CA ILE A 47 -8.64 3.93 -2.35
C ILE A 47 -7.84 4.88 -1.46
N ASN A 48 -7.04 4.32 -0.56
CA ASN A 48 -6.13 5.05 0.31
C ASN A 48 -4.77 5.18 -0.37
N ILE A 49 -4.48 6.37 -0.89
CA ILE A 49 -3.17 6.74 -1.43
C ILE A 49 -2.45 7.53 -0.36
N GLN A 50 -1.30 7.04 0.09
CA GLN A 50 -0.49 7.70 1.11
C GLN A 50 0.10 9.00 0.56
N GLY A 51 0.17 10.05 1.40
CA GLY A 51 0.68 11.35 1.00
C GLY A 51 2.19 11.37 0.68
N ASP A 52 2.91 10.39 1.17
CA ASP A 52 4.34 10.14 0.93
C ASP A 52 4.62 9.31 -0.36
N GLU A 53 3.57 8.90 -1.08
CA GLU A 53 3.68 8.20 -2.37
C GLU A 53 3.16 9.03 -3.55
N PRO A 54 3.82 10.15 -3.90
CA PRO A 54 3.30 11.09 -4.92
C PRO A 54 3.37 10.56 -6.35
N PHE A 55 4.05 9.44 -6.60
CA PHE A 55 4.28 8.89 -7.95
C PHE A 55 3.39 7.68 -8.27
N ILE A 56 2.25 7.54 -7.61
CA ILE A 56 1.25 6.53 -7.96
C ILE A 56 0.88 6.65 -9.43
N GLN A 57 1.00 5.54 -10.15
CA GLN A 57 0.70 5.49 -11.58
C GLN A 57 -0.76 5.09 -11.83
N PRO A 58 -1.39 5.59 -12.93
CA PRO A 58 -2.74 5.17 -13.29
C PRO A 58 -2.91 3.65 -13.43
N SER A 59 -1.88 2.94 -13.88
CA SER A 59 -1.89 1.47 -13.96
C SER A 59 -2.05 0.79 -12.61
N GLN A 60 -1.49 1.36 -11.53
CA GLN A 60 -1.65 0.84 -10.18
C GLN A 60 -3.08 1.07 -9.67
N LEU A 61 -3.69 2.23 -9.96
CA LEU A 61 -5.09 2.49 -9.64
C LEU A 61 -6.03 1.55 -10.40
N GLN A 62 -5.72 1.24 -11.66
CA GLN A 62 -6.47 0.25 -12.44
C GLN A 62 -6.30 -1.16 -11.86
N ALA A 63 -5.08 -1.55 -11.51
CA ALA A 63 -4.80 -2.88 -10.94
C ALA A 63 -5.52 -3.09 -9.60
N ILE A 64 -5.51 -2.11 -8.69
CA ILE A 64 -6.19 -2.26 -7.41
C ILE A 64 -7.71 -2.23 -7.57
N LYS A 65 -8.24 -1.42 -8.49
CA LYS A 65 -9.67 -1.40 -8.82
C LYS A 65 -10.14 -2.74 -9.37
N ALA A 66 -9.36 -3.35 -10.27
CA ALA A 66 -9.68 -4.65 -10.87
C ALA A 66 -9.79 -5.79 -9.84
N CYS A 67 -9.18 -5.65 -8.65
CA CYS A 67 -9.37 -6.62 -7.57
C CYS A 67 -10.84 -6.73 -7.13
N PHE A 68 -11.63 -5.68 -7.29
CA PHE A 68 -13.05 -5.65 -6.93
C PHE A 68 -13.99 -6.20 -8.00
N ASP A 69 -13.47 -6.58 -9.18
CA ASP A 69 -14.24 -7.33 -10.17
C ASP A 69 -14.52 -8.76 -9.69
N GLU A 70 -13.72 -9.26 -8.73
CA GLU A 70 -13.95 -10.53 -8.06
C GLU A 70 -15.00 -10.39 -6.95
N PRO A 71 -16.09 -11.16 -7.02
CA PRO A 71 -17.18 -11.09 -6.05
C PRO A 71 -16.69 -11.32 -4.61
N GLY A 72 -17.16 -10.49 -3.69
CA GLY A 72 -16.85 -10.60 -2.27
C GLY A 72 -15.51 -9.98 -1.84
N THR A 73 -14.76 -9.34 -2.75
CA THR A 73 -13.56 -8.58 -2.38
C THR A 73 -13.95 -7.40 -1.49
N GLN A 74 -13.39 -7.35 -0.30
CA GLN A 74 -13.64 -6.33 0.71
C GLN A 74 -12.44 -5.39 0.90
N ILE A 75 -11.23 -5.95 0.83
CA ILE A 75 -9.96 -5.25 0.95
C ILE A 75 -9.07 -5.69 -0.19
N ALA A 76 -8.38 -4.75 -0.81
CA ALA A 76 -7.36 -5.04 -1.82
C ALA A 76 -6.07 -4.26 -1.54
N THR A 77 -4.95 -4.85 -1.96
CA THR A 77 -3.62 -4.21 -1.98
C THR A 77 -2.86 -4.63 -3.22
N LEU A 78 -1.69 -4.04 -3.43
CA LEU A 78 -0.82 -4.40 -4.55
C LEU A 78 0.49 -5.03 -4.07
N VAL A 79 1.07 -5.83 -4.94
CA VAL A 79 2.41 -6.36 -4.79
C VAL A 79 3.20 -6.24 -6.09
N LYS A 80 4.51 -6.18 -5.96
CA LYS A 80 5.45 -6.30 -7.08
C LYS A 80 6.25 -7.60 -6.92
N PRO A 81 6.33 -8.45 -7.94
CA PRO A 81 7.23 -9.60 -7.91
C PRO A 81 8.68 -9.13 -7.81
N PHE A 82 9.47 -9.74 -6.93
CA PHE A 82 10.92 -9.64 -7.00
C PHE A 82 11.44 -10.42 -8.21
N THR A 83 12.49 -9.91 -8.82
CA THR A 83 13.22 -10.55 -9.90
C THR A 83 14.59 -11.02 -9.42
N PRO A 84 15.24 -11.97 -10.08
CA PRO A 84 16.63 -12.35 -9.76
C PRO A 84 17.61 -11.17 -9.79
N ALA A 85 17.34 -10.14 -10.59
CA ALA A 85 18.17 -8.95 -10.69
C ALA A 85 18.12 -8.07 -9.42
N ASP A 86 17.05 -8.15 -8.63
CA ASP A 86 16.94 -7.40 -7.38
C ASP A 86 17.92 -7.90 -6.30
N GLY A 87 18.26 -9.17 -6.34
CA GLY A 87 19.26 -9.80 -5.46
C GLY A 87 18.76 -10.02 -4.03
N TRP A 88 19.61 -10.71 -3.26
CA TRP A 88 19.32 -11.06 -1.86
C TRP A 88 19.16 -9.84 -0.95
N GLU A 89 19.99 -8.81 -1.14
CA GLU A 89 19.95 -7.60 -0.30
C GLU A 89 18.61 -6.88 -0.37
N ALA A 90 18.02 -6.77 -1.57
CA ALA A 90 16.69 -6.20 -1.73
C ALA A 90 15.61 -7.09 -1.09
N LEU A 91 15.72 -8.41 -1.25
CA LEU A 91 14.75 -9.35 -0.68
C LEU A 91 14.79 -9.34 0.85
N GLN A 92 15.96 -9.29 1.48
CA GLN A 92 16.10 -9.31 2.95
C GLN A 92 15.78 -7.96 3.62
N ASN A 93 15.64 -6.87 2.87
CA ASN A 93 15.39 -5.54 3.42
C ASN A 93 14.07 -5.52 4.23
N PRO A 94 14.09 -5.26 5.55
CA PRO A 94 12.90 -5.24 6.38
C PRO A 94 11.95 -4.08 6.08
N ASN A 95 12.44 -3.02 5.41
CA ASN A 95 11.61 -1.90 4.97
C ASN A 95 10.80 -2.21 3.70
N SER A 96 11.04 -3.38 3.09
CA SER A 96 10.26 -3.93 1.98
C SER A 96 9.50 -5.16 2.46
N PRO A 97 8.30 -5.05 3.06
CA PRO A 97 7.55 -6.20 3.56
C PRO A 97 7.25 -7.19 2.44
N LYS A 98 7.36 -8.48 2.76
CA LYS A 98 7.04 -9.59 1.85
C LYS A 98 5.62 -10.07 2.10
N VAL A 99 4.99 -10.58 1.05
CA VAL A 99 3.63 -11.12 1.11
C VAL A 99 3.65 -12.54 0.56
N VAL A 100 3.07 -13.48 1.29
CA VAL A 100 2.73 -14.80 0.76
C VAL A 100 1.25 -14.80 0.40
N VAL A 101 0.93 -15.37 -0.75
CA VAL A 101 -0.43 -15.41 -1.29
C VAL A 101 -0.87 -16.85 -1.57
N ASN A 102 -2.17 -17.08 -1.54
CA ASN A 102 -2.76 -18.34 -1.98
C ASN A 102 -2.97 -18.33 -3.51
N GLN A 103 -3.50 -19.45 -4.04
CA GLN A 103 -3.76 -19.61 -5.48
C GLN A 103 -4.83 -18.64 -6.03
N ARG A 104 -5.63 -18.03 -5.15
CA ARG A 104 -6.64 -17.04 -5.52
C ARG A 104 -6.11 -15.60 -5.43
N MET A 105 -4.80 -15.42 -5.23
CA MET A 105 -4.19 -14.13 -4.99
C MET A 105 -4.81 -13.40 -3.78
N GLU A 106 -5.01 -14.13 -2.69
CA GLU A 106 -5.37 -13.59 -1.39
C GLU A 106 -4.17 -13.70 -0.46
N ALA A 107 -3.90 -12.65 0.30
CA ALA A 107 -2.78 -12.61 1.23
C ALA A 107 -2.98 -13.63 2.37
N LEU A 108 -1.96 -14.47 2.58
CA LEU A 108 -1.90 -15.38 3.73
C LEU A 108 -1.20 -14.72 4.91
N TYR A 109 -0.13 -13.97 4.65
CA TYR A 109 0.63 -13.25 5.67
C TYR A 109 1.52 -12.19 5.05
N PHE A 110 1.79 -11.12 5.83
CA PHE A 110 2.77 -10.07 5.52
C PHE A 110 3.88 -10.11 6.57
N SER A 111 5.13 -9.98 6.15
CA SER A 111 6.26 -9.94 7.08
C SER A 111 7.41 -9.06 6.59
N ARG A 112 8.09 -8.44 7.53
CA ARG A 112 9.38 -7.79 7.26
C ARG A 112 10.50 -8.82 7.06
N SER A 113 10.36 -10.02 7.62
CA SER A 113 11.23 -11.16 7.35
C SER A 113 11.04 -11.70 5.94
N VAL A 114 12.02 -12.43 5.43
CA VAL A 114 11.88 -13.13 4.15
C VAL A 114 11.00 -14.35 4.34
N ILE A 115 9.85 -14.34 3.71
CA ILE A 115 8.88 -15.43 3.66
C ILE A 115 8.45 -15.73 2.21
N PRO A 116 8.24 -17.02 1.84
CA PRO A 116 8.52 -18.24 2.61
C PRO A 116 10.01 -18.57 2.67
N TYR A 117 10.39 -19.45 3.59
CA TYR A 117 11.75 -20.01 3.63
C TYR A 117 11.92 -21.05 2.51
N CYS A 118 12.96 -20.93 1.71
CA CYS A 118 13.24 -21.84 0.59
C CYS A 118 14.18 -22.95 1.05
N ARG A 119 13.63 -24.03 1.61
CA ARG A 119 14.40 -25.14 2.18
C ARG A 119 15.25 -25.86 1.13
N GLY A 120 16.51 -26.15 1.46
CA GLY A 120 17.41 -26.90 0.59
C GLY A 120 18.00 -26.09 -0.56
N LYS A 121 17.90 -24.77 -0.50
CA LYS A 121 18.50 -23.85 -1.47
C LYS A 121 19.35 -22.81 -0.74
N GLU A 122 20.45 -22.42 -1.35
CA GLU A 122 21.23 -21.27 -0.91
C GLU A 122 20.44 -19.97 -1.11
N GLN A 123 20.64 -18.98 -0.26
CA GLN A 123 19.91 -17.71 -0.30
C GLN A 123 20.02 -17.00 -1.65
N SER A 124 21.17 -17.10 -2.31
CA SER A 124 21.41 -16.56 -3.65
C SER A 124 20.52 -17.18 -4.75
N GLU A 125 19.99 -18.37 -4.51
CA GLU A 125 19.12 -19.08 -5.45
C GLU A 125 17.62 -18.86 -5.19
N TRP A 126 17.23 -18.23 -4.07
CA TRP A 126 15.82 -18.14 -3.67
C TRP A 126 14.95 -17.45 -4.71
N LEU A 127 15.38 -16.30 -5.24
CA LEU A 127 14.65 -15.56 -6.27
C LEU A 127 14.53 -16.30 -7.62
N SER A 128 15.40 -17.26 -7.88
CA SER A 128 15.32 -18.12 -9.07
C SER A 128 14.43 -19.34 -8.87
N ASN A 129 14.14 -19.72 -7.62
CA ASN A 129 13.37 -20.94 -7.29
C ASN A 129 11.95 -20.65 -6.81
N HIS A 130 11.66 -19.41 -6.37
CA HIS A 130 10.33 -19.01 -5.90
C HIS A 130 10.04 -17.55 -6.23
N THR A 131 8.79 -17.25 -6.55
CA THR A 131 8.35 -15.87 -6.77
C THR A 131 8.03 -15.23 -5.44
N TYR A 132 8.88 -14.32 -5.00
CA TYR A 132 8.64 -13.48 -3.82
C TYR A 132 7.92 -12.21 -4.23
N TYR A 133 7.04 -11.72 -3.36
CA TYR A 133 6.27 -10.51 -3.59
C TYR A 133 6.62 -9.43 -2.58
N LYS A 134 7.00 -8.25 -3.09
CA LYS A 134 7.13 -7.03 -2.31
C LYS A 134 5.76 -6.37 -2.18
N HIS A 135 5.35 -6.06 -0.97
CA HIS A 135 4.14 -5.30 -0.71
C HIS A 135 4.29 -3.84 -1.19
N ILE A 136 3.24 -3.32 -1.81
CA ILE A 136 3.08 -1.90 -2.14
C ILE A 136 1.99 -1.35 -1.23
N GLY A 137 2.29 -0.28 -0.47
CA GLY A 137 1.43 0.30 0.57
C GLY A 137 0.13 0.96 0.10
N LEU A 138 -0.35 0.62 -1.08
CA LEU A 138 -1.62 1.09 -1.64
C LEU A 138 -2.74 0.14 -1.25
N TYR A 139 -3.81 0.68 -0.63
CA TYR A 139 -4.97 -0.09 -0.21
C TYR A 139 -6.27 0.45 -0.78
N ALA A 140 -7.21 -0.47 -0.98
CA ALA A 140 -8.58 -0.13 -1.32
C ALA A 140 -9.55 -0.98 -0.50
N TYR A 141 -10.70 -0.41 -0.18
CA TYR A 141 -11.71 -1.02 0.70
C TYR A 141 -13.10 -0.76 0.17
N THR A 142 -14.03 -1.69 0.38
CA THR A 142 -15.45 -1.30 0.35
C THR A 142 -15.74 -0.37 1.53
N LEU A 143 -16.64 0.59 1.36
CA LEU A 143 -16.97 1.56 2.42
C LEU A 143 -17.41 0.89 3.74
N PRO A 144 -18.29 -0.14 3.74
CA PRO A 144 -18.66 -0.83 4.97
C PRO A 144 -17.46 -1.51 5.66
N THR A 145 -16.54 -2.08 4.88
CA THR A 145 -15.34 -2.72 5.43
C THR A 145 -14.39 -1.69 6.04
N LEU A 146 -14.17 -0.55 5.38
CA LEU A 146 -13.36 0.54 5.91
C LEU A 146 -13.91 1.01 7.28
N GLN A 147 -15.24 1.17 7.38
CA GLN A 147 -15.89 1.54 8.65
C GLN A 147 -15.75 0.47 9.74
N ALA A 148 -15.68 -0.80 9.38
CA ALA A 148 -15.53 -1.90 10.33
C ALA A 148 -14.08 -2.04 10.82
N ILE A 149 -13.11 -2.06 9.91
CA ILE A 149 -11.70 -2.31 10.27
C ILE A 149 -11.07 -1.19 11.09
N THR A 150 -11.51 0.07 10.93
CA THR A 150 -11.06 1.21 11.74
C THR A 150 -11.55 1.17 13.19
N ARG A 151 -12.48 0.28 13.53
CA ARG A 151 -12.94 0.07 14.92
C ARG A 151 -12.21 -1.06 15.63
N LEU A 152 -11.39 -1.82 14.90
CA LEU A 152 -10.62 -2.92 15.47
C LEU A 152 -9.50 -2.39 16.38
N PRO A 153 -9.30 -2.97 17.56
CA PRO A 153 -8.14 -2.67 18.38
C PRO A 153 -6.87 -3.15 17.68
N GLN A 154 -5.74 -2.54 17.99
CA GLN A 154 -4.45 -3.01 17.53
C GLN A 154 -4.23 -4.47 17.94
N SER A 155 -3.65 -5.25 17.05
CA SER A 155 -3.47 -6.69 17.23
C SER A 155 -2.01 -7.05 17.52
N SER A 156 -1.78 -8.28 17.99
CA SER A 156 -0.43 -8.71 18.39
C SER A 156 0.55 -8.78 17.23
N LEU A 157 0.11 -9.25 16.07
CA LEU A 157 0.96 -9.34 14.87
C LEU A 157 1.23 -7.96 14.27
N GLU A 158 0.21 -7.08 14.25
CA GLU A 158 0.39 -5.69 13.86
C GLU A 158 1.47 -4.99 14.68
N LEU A 159 1.43 -5.13 16.01
CA LEU A 159 2.40 -4.51 16.91
C LEU A 159 3.80 -5.10 16.73
N ALA A 160 3.91 -6.41 16.51
CA ALA A 160 5.18 -7.09 16.33
C ALA A 160 5.89 -6.70 15.03
N GLU A 161 5.15 -6.64 13.93
CA GLU A 161 5.68 -6.34 12.60
C GLU A 161 5.58 -4.85 12.24
N SER A 162 4.82 -4.05 13.00
CA SER A 162 4.43 -2.68 12.64
C SER A 162 3.79 -2.63 11.25
N LEU A 163 2.84 -3.53 10.99
CA LEU A 163 2.12 -3.70 9.74
C LEU A 163 0.61 -3.74 10.03
N GLU A 164 -0.10 -2.63 9.76
CA GLU A 164 -1.53 -2.45 10.10
C GLU A 164 -2.42 -3.55 9.51
N GLN A 165 -2.13 -4.02 8.31
CA GLN A 165 -2.91 -5.03 7.61
C GLN A 165 -2.94 -6.39 8.31
N LEU A 166 -2.01 -6.67 9.21
CA LEU A 166 -2.03 -7.88 10.01
C LEU A 166 -3.19 -7.88 11.01
N ARG A 167 -3.61 -6.70 11.51
CA ARG A 167 -4.82 -6.55 12.32
C ARG A 167 -6.05 -7.09 11.59
N TRP A 168 -6.16 -6.80 10.30
CA TRP A 168 -7.30 -7.23 9.50
C TRP A 168 -7.27 -8.75 9.28
N LEU A 169 -6.11 -9.32 8.96
CA LEU A 169 -5.94 -10.78 8.81
C LEU A 169 -6.24 -11.52 10.13
N GLU A 170 -5.74 -11.02 11.27
CA GLU A 170 -6.03 -11.61 12.59
C GLU A 170 -7.53 -11.59 12.94
N ASN A 171 -8.28 -10.64 12.40
CA ASN A 171 -9.73 -10.54 12.58
C ASN A 171 -10.55 -11.22 11.47
N GLY A 172 -9.90 -12.04 10.62
CA GLY A 172 -10.56 -12.90 9.65
C GLY A 172 -10.94 -12.20 8.34
N TYR A 173 -10.47 -10.98 8.09
CA TYR A 173 -10.66 -10.33 6.80
C TYR A 173 -9.72 -10.93 5.75
N THR A 174 -10.22 -11.05 4.53
CA THR A 174 -9.43 -11.46 3.37
C THR A 174 -8.94 -10.22 2.63
N ILE A 175 -7.65 -10.21 2.26
CA ILE A 175 -7.05 -9.15 1.47
C ILE A 175 -6.71 -9.69 0.09
N ARG A 176 -7.39 -9.22 -0.94
CA ARG A 176 -7.10 -9.52 -2.34
C ARG A 176 -5.82 -8.80 -2.75
N VAL A 177 -4.98 -9.46 -3.56
CA VAL A 177 -3.68 -8.93 -3.97
C VAL A 177 -3.63 -8.77 -5.48
N GLY A 178 -3.49 -7.54 -5.95
CA GLY A 178 -3.22 -7.24 -7.35
C GLY A 178 -1.71 -7.14 -7.62
N ILE A 179 -1.30 -7.46 -8.85
CA ILE A 179 0.10 -7.36 -9.26
C ILE A 179 0.34 -6.00 -9.95
N SER A 180 1.37 -5.27 -9.50
CA SER A 180 1.92 -4.10 -10.17
C SER A 180 3.32 -4.40 -10.68
N GLN A 181 3.63 -3.96 -11.89
CA GLN A 181 5.00 -3.99 -12.43
C GLN A 181 5.78 -2.72 -12.08
N VAL A 182 5.09 -1.70 -11.59
CA VAL A 182 5.66 -0.41 -11.22
C VAL A 182 5.89 -0.38 -9.72
N GLU A 183 7.04 0.12 -9.30
CA GLU A 183 7.37 0.42 -7.91
C GLU A 183 7.04 1.89 -7.63
N THR A 184 6.44 2.15 -6.48
CA THR A 184 6.27 3.51 -5.97
C THR A 184 7.56 3.98 -5.29
N ILE A 185 7.84 5.27 -5.40
CA ILE A 185 8.92 5.92 -4.66
C ILE A 185 8.26 6.62 -3.47
N GLY A 186 8.33 5.98 -2.31
CA GLY A 186 7.94 6.63 -1.06
C GLY A 186 8.94 7.71 -0.67
N ILE A 187 8.47 8.78 -0.03
CA ILE A 187 9.29 9.90 0.44
C ILE A 187 9.23 9.93 1.96
N ASP A 188 10.13 9.19 2.60
CA ASP A 188 10.25 9.13 4.07
C ASP A 188 11.44 9.96 4.59
N THR A 189 12.46 10.17 3.75
CA THR A 189 13.69 10.86 4.11
C THR A 189 14.02 12.00 3.15
N SER A 190 14.97 12.85 3.53
CA SER A 190 15.48 13.91 2.64
C SER A 190 16.17 13.35 1.39
N GLU A 191 16.79 12.18 1.50
CA GLU A 191 17.38 11.47 0.37
C GLU A 191 16.31 10.94 -0.60
N ASP A 192 15.17 10.49 -0.08
CA ASP A 192 14.02 10.07 -0.89
C ASP A 192 13.45 11.26 -1.65
N LEU A 193 13.34 12.43 -1.01
CA LEU A 193 12.88 13.65 -1.68
C LEU A 193 13.80 14.04 -2.85
N GLN A 194 15.11 13.98 -2.66
CA GLN A 194 16.07 14.25 -3.74
C GLN A 194 15.93 13.26 -4.91
N ARG A 195 15.74 11.96 -4.61
CA ARG A 195 15.48 10.94 -5.63
C ARG A 195 14.17 11.20 -6.38
N ALA A 196 13.15 11.62 -5.66
CA ALA A 196 11.86 11.98 -6.21
C ALA A 196 11.93 13.19 -7.15
N GLU A 197 12.69 14.22 -6.78
CA GLU A 197 12.94 15.40 -7.65
C GLU A 197 13.70 15.03 -8.92
N LEU A 198 14.72 14.19 -8.82
CA LEU A 198 15.46 13.69 -10.00
C LEU A 198 14.54 12.90 -10.95
N PHE A 199 13.69 12.03 -10.39
CA PHE A 199 12.71 11.27 -11.15
C PHE A 199 11.70 12.19 -11.88
N LEU A 200 11.20 13.22 -11.19
CA LEU A 200 10.28 14.19 -11.78
C LEU A 200 10.91 14.94 -12.95
N ASN A 201 12.16 15.38 -12.82
CA ASN A 201 12.91 16.04 -13.87
C ASN A 201 13.12 15.15 -15.11
N GLN A 202 13.36 13.86 -14.91
CA GLN A 202 13.47 12.87 -15.99
C GLN A 202 12.14 12.69 -16.74
N LEU A 203 11.01 12.61 -16.00
CA LEU A 203 9.67 12.50 -16.59
C LEU A 203 9.32 13.73 -17.45
N GLN A 204 9.71 14.92 -17.02
CA GLN A 204 9.48 16.16 -17.78
C GLN A 204 10.33 16.21 -19.05
N SER A 205 11.59 15.78 -19.00
CA SER A 205 12.50 15.73 -20.15
C SER A 205 12.05 14.73 -21.23
N THR A 206 11.32 13.69 -20.86
CA THR A 206 10.83 12.66 -21.81
C THR A 206 9.51 13.06 -22.49
N ARG A 207 8.85 14.11 -21.99
CA ARG A 207 7.59 14.65 -22.54
C ARG A 207 7.78 15.87 -23.44
N SER A 208 9.01 16.38 -23.54
CA SER A 208 9.44 17.47 -24.43
C SER A 208 10.02 16.95 -25.73
#